data_8eb1b7b7d1af04a68066efdbe8029998
#
_entry.id   8eb1b7b7d1af04a68066efdbe8029998
#
_cell.length_a   1.000
_cell.length_b   1.000
_cell.length_c   1.000
_cell.angle_alpha   90.00
_cell.angle_beta   90.00
_cell.angle_gamma   90.00
#
_symmetry.space_group_name_H-M   'P 1'
#
loop_
_entity.id
_entity.type
_entity.pdbx_description
1 polymer ?
#
loop_
_entity_poly.entity_id
_entity_poly.type
_entity_poly.pdbx_seq_one_letter_code
_entity_poly.pdbx_strand_id
1 'polypeptide(L)'
;MIQRINIGFAAIATLLLGGCGYNTLQSLDEQVKASWSEVVNQYQRRADLIPNLVATVKGFAAQEEKILIGVTNARAKVGSIQITPEAVNDPQALQRYAQAQGELTSALSRLIAVAENYPQLKSDANFRELQAQLEGTENRIAVARNRFIQAVREYNTEVRSFPSNLTAKLFGFKEKPQFTVENEKEIAKPPKVDFSK
;
A
#
# COMPACT_ATOMS: atom_id res chain seq x y z
N MET A 1 -10.93 14.37 56.98
CA MET A 1 -9.66 13.79 56.54
C MET A 1 -9.86 12.74 55.45
N ILE A 2 -10.82 11.82 55.56
CA ILE A 2 -11.14 10.74 54.64
C ILE A 2 -11.52 11.25 53.23
N GLN A 3 -12.25 12.37 53.12
CA GLN A 3 -12.70 12.90 51.82
C GLN A 3 -11.56 13.46 50.95
N ARG A 4 -10.49 13.98 51.54
CA ARG A 4 -9.30 14.45 50.81
C ARG A 4 -8.41 13.31 50.32
N ILE A 5 -8.40 12.16 51.01
CA ILE A 5 -7.67 10.96 50.62
C ILE A 5 -8.34 10.32 49.40
N ASN A 6 -9.69 10.30 49.35
CA ASN A 6 -10.42 9.75 48.20
C ASN A 6 -10.22 10.56 46.91
N ILE A 7 -10.09 11.89 46.98
CA ILE A 7 -9.84 12.75 45.81
C ILE A 7 -8.42 12.51 45.27
N GLY A 8 -7.43 12.34 46.14
CA GLY A 8 -6.06 12.04 45.77
C GLY A 8 -5.92 10.67 45.10
N PHE A 9 -6.61 9.67 45.61
CA PHE A 9 -6.61 8.31 45.04
C PHE A 9 -7.32 8.25 43.67
N ALA A 10 -8.43 8.98 43.51
CA ALA A 10 -9.13 9.12 42.26
C ALA A 10 -8.27 9.83 41.19
N ALA A 11 -7.53 10.89 41.55
CA ALA A 11 -6.63 11.59 40.65
C ALA A 11 -5.45 10.74 40.19
N ILE A 12 -4.85 9.96 41.11
CA ILE A 12 -3.74 9.02 40.78
C ILE A 12 -4.24 7.87 39.89
N ALA A 13 -5.42 7.32 40.17
CA ALA A 13 -6.01 6.26 39.33
C ALA A 13 -6.31 6.77 37.91
N THR A 14 -6.75 8.01 37.74
CA THR A 14 -7.00 8.64 36.45
C THR A 14 -5.70 8.87 35.67
N LEU A 15 -4.61 9.24 36.35
CA LEU A 15 -3.28 9.40 35.74
C LEU A 15 -2.68 8.06 35.27
N LEU A 16 -2.87 6.99 36.04
CA LEU A 16 -2.37 5.64 35.68
C LEU A 16 -3.14 5.04 34.50
N LEU A 17 -4.43 5.28 34.37
CA LEU A 17 -5.25 4.86 33.22
C LEU A 17 -4.89 5.63 31.95
N GLY A 18 -4.52 6.89 32.03
CA GLY A 18 -4.09 7.68 30.86
C GLY A 18 -2.77 7.24 30.26
N GLY A 19 -1.81 6.76 31.08
CA GLY A 19 -0.49 6.32 30.58
C GLY A 19 -0.54 5.04 29.73
N CYS A 20 -1.42 4.12 30.06
CA CYS A 20 -1.54 2.84 29.34
C CYS A 20 -2.08 3.02 27.92
N GLY A 21 -3.09 3.86 27.71
CA GLY A 21 -3.68 4.11 26.38
C GLY A 21 -2.77 4.90 25.44
N TYR A 22 -2.00 5.86 25.95
CA TYR A 22 -1.07 6.66 25.16
C TYR A 22 0.03 5.80 24.52
N ASN A 23 0.69 4.96 25.29
CA ASN A 23 1.78 4.12 24.78
C ASN A 23 1.27 3.09 23.74
N THR A 24 0.06 2.55 23.94
CA THR A 24 -0.57 1.65 22.99
C THR A 24 -0.86 2.37 21.67
N LEU A 25 -1.47 3.56 21.71
CA LEU A 25 -1.75 4.37 20.53
C LEU A 25 -0.48 4.74 19.78
N GLN A 26 0.57 5.14 20.50
CA GLN A 26 1.87 5.47 19.91
C GLN A 26 2.51 4.25 19.24
N SER A 27 2.46 3.08 19.89
CA SER A 27 3.00 1.83 19.31
C SER A 27 2.25 1.42 18.04
N LEU A 28 0.92 1.52 18.04
CA LEU A 28 0.11 1.21 16.88
C LEU A 28 0.31 2.24 15.74
N ASP A 29 0.52 3.52 16.05
CA ASP A 29 0.87 4.54 15.06
C ASP A 29 2.18 4.21 14.34
N GLU A 30 3.21 3.84 15.10
CA GLU A 30 4.49 3.41 14.55
C GLU A 30 4.37 2.11 13.74
N GLN A 31 3.54 1.18 14.17
CA GLN A 31 3.27 -0.06 13.42
C GLN A 31 2.60 0.24 12.06
N VAL A 32 1.67 1.20 12.00
CA VAL A 32 1.07 1.65 10.73
C VAL A 32 2.13 2.24 9.81
N LYS A 33 3.00 3.13 10.31
CA LYS A 33 4.09 3.73 9.52
C LYS A 33 5.08 2.67 9.02
N ALA A 34 5.46 1.72 9.88
CA ALA A 34 6.37 0.63 9.52
C ALA A 34 5.77 -0.27 8.43
N SER A 35 4.49 -0.65 8.57
CA SER A 35 3.81 -1.48 7.57
C SER A 35 3.61 -0.74 6.23
N TRP A 36 3.39 0.58 6.26
CA TRP A 36 3.37 1.41 5.06
C TRP A 36 4.74 1.45 4.37
N SER A 37 5.82 1.61 5.13
CA SER A 37 7.17 1.59 4.60
C SER A 37 7.50 0.26 3.93
N GLU A 38 6.99 -0.87 4.44
CA GLU A 38 7.11 -2.17 3.78
C GLU A 38 6.40 -2.18 2.41
N VAL A 39 5.19 -1.63 2.31
CA VAL A 39 4.46 -1.48 1.03
C VAL A 39 5.29 -0.68 0.03
N VAL A 40 5.82 0.47 0.44
CA VAL A 40 6.64 1.34 -0.41
C VAL A 40 7.91 0.62 -0.88
N ASN A 41 8.58 -0.12 0.00
CA ASN A 41 9.77 -0.90 -0.34
C ASN A 41 9.47 -1.98 -1.41
N GLN A 42 8.33 -2.67 -1.33
CA GLN A 42 7.95 -3.65 -2.35
C GLN A 42 7.62 -2.98 -3.69
N TYR A 43 6.98 -1.82 -3.67
CA TYR A 43 6.75 -1.03 -4.89
C TYR A 43 8.06 -0.52 -5.50
N GLN A 44 9.01 -0.08 -4.68
CA GLN A 44 10.34 0.32 -5.17
C GLN A 44 11.04 -0.87 -5.84
N ARG A 45 11.04 -2.04 -5.20
CA ARG A 45 11.62 -3.26 -5.79
C ARG A 45 11.01 -3.58 -7.16
N ARG A 46 9.69 -3.41 -7.31
CA ARG A 46 9.03 -3.57 -8.61
C ARG A 46 9.54 -2.57 -9.63
N ALA A 47 9.66 -1.29 -9.26
CA ALA A 47 10.14 -0.24 -10.14
C ALA A 47 11.60 -0.44 -10.58
N ASP A 48 12.42 -1.07 -9.75
CA ASP A 48 13.83 -1.34 -10.03
C ASP A 48 14.03 -2.48 -11.05
N LEU A 49 13.06 -3.39 -11.20
CA LEU A 49 13.08 -4.44 -12.21
C LEU A 49 12.74 -3.93 -13.62
N ILE A 50 12.04 -2.80 -13.73
CA ILE A 50 11.50 -2.30 -15.00
C ILE A 50 12.57 -1.95 -16.03
N PRO A 51 13.68 -1.26 -15.72
CA PRO A 51 14.70 -0.94 -16.71
C PRO A 51 15.25 -2.18 -17.39
N ASN A 52 15.52 -3.25 -16.63
CA ASN A 52 16.05 -4.50 -17.18
C ASN A 52 15.00 -5.20 -18.04
N LEU A 53 13.73 -5.22 -17.61
CA LEU A 53 12.63 -5.78 -18.39
C LEU A 53 12.46 -5.03 -19.72
N VAL A 54 12.44 -3.69 -19.70
CA VAL A 54 12.33 -2.85 -20.91
C VAL A 54 13.51 -3.10 -21.85
N ALA A 55 14.74 -3.17 -21.32
CA ALA A 55 15.93 -3.44 -22.12
C ALA A 55 15.86 -4.84 -22.80
N THR A 56 15.44 -5.86 -22.05
CA THR A 56 15.29 -7.22 -22.58
C THR A 56 14.23 -7.26 -23.68
N VAL A 57 13.03 -6.71 -23.43
CA VAL A 57 11.95 -6.70 -24.44
C VAL A 57 12.36 -5.89 -25.66
N LYS A 58 13.03 -4.75 -25.51
CA LYS A 58 13.53 -3.94 -26.63
C LYS A 58 14.49 -4.71 -27.55
N GLY A 59 15.26 -5.62 -27.02
CA GLY A 59 16.17 -6.46 -27.80
C GLY A 59 15.46 -7.39 -28.80
N PHE A 60 14.21 -7.78 -28.53
CA PHE A 60 13.42 -8.72 -29.34
C PHE A 60 12.24 -8.06 -30.06
N ALA A 61 11.70 -6.99 -29.49
CA ALA A 61 10.45 -6.35 -29.92
C ALA A 61 10.61 -4.81 -29.96
N ALA A 62 11.65 -4.31 -30.62
CA ALA A 62 11.95 -2.88 -30.71
C ALA A 62 10.83 -2.06 -31.37
N GLN A 63 10.02 -2.67 -32.25
CA GLN A 63 8.87 -2.05 -32.92
C GLN A 63 7.69 -1.74 -31.96
N GLU A 64 7.69 -2.33 -30.76
CA GLU A 64 6.67 -2.07 -29.73
C GLU A 64 6.98 -0.79 -28.92
N GLU A 65 7.50 0.23 -29.60
CA GLU A 65 7.99 1.48 -29.00
C GLU A 65 6.95 2.14 -28.09
N LYS A 66 5.68 2.18 -28.50
CA LYS A 66 4.61 2.80 -27.69
C LYS A 66 4.40 2.10 -26.35
N ILE A 67 4.54 0.78 -26.31
CA ILE A 67 4.38 -0.01 -25.09
C ILE A 67 5.59 0.22 -24.17
N LEU A 68 6.80 0.19 -24.74
CA LEU A 68 8.05 0.45 -24.01
C LEU A 68 8.06 1.85 -23.39
N ILE A 69 7.67 2.88 -24.15
CA ILE A 69 7.53 4.26 -23.69
C ILE A 69 6.45 4.33 -22.60
N GLY A 70 5.30 3.67 -22.78
CA GLY A 70 4.21 3.63 -21.83
C GLY A 70 4.64 3.11 -20.46
N VAL A 71 5.43 2.05 -20.40
CA VAL A 71 5.98 1.50 -19.14
C VAL A 71 6.98 2.46 -18.52
N THR A 72 7.87 3.04 -19.32
CA THR A 72 8.87 3.99 -18.83
C THR A 72 8.22 5.24 -18.24
N ASN A 73 7.19 5.78 -18.89
CA ASN A 73 6.44 6.94 -18.41
C ASN A 73 5.67 6.62 -17.13
N ALA A 74 5.00 5.46 -17.05
CA ALA A 74 4.30 5.03 -15.84
C ALA A 74 5.28 4.87 -14.66
N ARG A 75 6.47 4.30 -14.89
CA ARG A 75 7.53 4.22 -13.88
C ARG A 75 7.99 5.61 -13.43
N ALA A 76 8.23 6.53 -14.36
CA ALA A 76 8.63 7.90 -14.04
C ALA A 76 7.56 8.64 -13.22
N LYS A 77 6.27 8.45 -13.55
CA LYS A 77 5.14 9.00 -12.81
C LYS A 77 5.14 8.52 -11.34
N VAL A 78 5.31 7.23 -11.11
CA VAL A 78 5.44 6.68 -9.75
C VAL A 78 6.64 7.29 -9.02
N GLY A 79 7.80 7.35 -9.65
CA GLY A 79 9.03 7.90 -9.07
C GLY A 79 8.96 9.39 -8.77
N SER A 80 8.06 10.15 -9.41
CA SER A 80 7.86 11.58 -9.14
C SER A 80 7.02 11.86 -7.89
N ILE A 81 6.30 10.87 -7.36
CA ILE A 81 5.46 11.01 -6.18
C ILE A 81 6.33 10.74 -4.95
N GLN A 82 6.62 11.79 -4.19
CA GLN A 82 7.30 11.65 -2.90
C GLN A 82 6.32 11.08 -1.86
N ILE A 83 6.60 9.88 -1.40
CA ILE A 83 5.83 9.21 -0.36
C ILE A 83 6.71 9.07 0.89
N THR A 84 6.27 9.73 1.96
CA THR A 84 6.89 9.62 3.28
C THR A 84 6.05 8.72 4.21
N PRO A 85 6.60 8.25 5.34
CA PRO A 85 5.81 7.51 6.33
C PRO A 85 4.58 8.28 6.83
N GLU A 86 4.64 9.62 6.84
CA GLU A 86 3.54 10.50 7.27
C GLU A 86 2.39 10.58 6.26
N ALA A 87 2.62 10.15 5.00
CA ALA A 87 1.59 10.08 3.97
C ALA A 87 0.39 9.19 4.37
N VAL A 88 0.57 8.28 5.36
CA VAL A 88 -0.51 7.48 5.94
C VAL A 88 -1.64 8.32 6.56
N ASN A 89 -1.40 9.61 6.82
CA ASN A 89 -2.37 10.53 7.37
C ASN A 89 -3.09 11.36 6.27
N ASP A 90 -2.65 11.25 5.01
CA ASP A 90 -3.21 12.00 3.88
C ASP A 90 -3.92 11.06 2.89
N PRO A 91 -5.27 11.02 2.90
CA PRO A 91 -6.05 10.18 1.98
C PRO A 91 -5.77 10.49 0.51
N GLN A 92 -5.52 11.77 0.17
CA GLN A 92 -5.28 12.17 -1.21
C GLN A 92 -3.89 11.72 -1.71
N ALA A 93 -2.88 11.78 -0.83
CA ALA A 93 -1.54 11.26 -1.15
C ALA A 93 -1.58 9.76 -1.40
N LEU A 94 -2.25 9.01 -0.52
CA LEU A 94 -2.43 7.56 -0.68
C LEU A 94 -3.17 7.21 -1.98
N GLN A 95 -4.24 7.92 -2.29
CA GLN A 95 -5.03 7.71 -3.51
C GLN A 95 -4.21 7.99 -4.77
N ARG A 96 -3.51 9.13 -4.83
CA ARG A 96 -2.65 9.48 -5.98
C ARG A 96 -1.55 8.43 -6.19
N TYR A 97 -0.96 7.95 -5.11
CA TYR A 97 0.06 6.92 -5.19
C TYR A 97 -0.52 5.58 -5.66
N ALA A 98 -1.66 5.17 -5.11
CA ALA A 98 -2.36 3.95 -5.54
C ALA A 98 -2.71 4.00 -7.04
N GLN A 99 -3.21 5.14 -7.53
CA GLN A 99 -3.52 5.34 -8.94
C GLN A 99 -2.29 5.20 -9.83
N ALA A 100 -1.19 5.87 -9.49
CA ALA A 100 0.04 5.76 -10.26
C ALA A 100 0.58 4.32 -10.28
N GLN A 101 0.48 3.58 -9.17
CA GLN A 101 0.84 2.17 -9.08
C GLN A 101 -0.08 1.27 -9.93
N GLY A 102 -1.38 1.58 -10.01
CA GLY A 102 -2.34 0.89 -10.88
C GLY A 102 -2.04 1.10 -12.37
N GLU A 103 -1.71 2.34 -12.77
CA GLU A 103 -1.28 2.65 -14.13
C GLU A 103 -0.01 1.87 -14.52
N LEU A 104 0.96 1.79 -13.61
CA LEU A 104 2.17 1.01 -13.82
C LEU A 104 1.88 -0.48 -13.97
N THR A 105 1.00 -1.04 -13.13
CA THR A 105 0.57 -2.44 -13.23
C THR A 105 -0.07 -2.71 -14.60
N SER A 106 -0.94 -1.82 -15.07
CA SER A 106 -1.59 -1.94 -16.37
C SER A 106 -0.59 -1.84 -17.54
N ALA A 107 0.43 -0.99 -17.42
CA ALA A 107 1.47 -0.87 -18.43
C ALA A 107 2.36 -2.13 -18.48
N LEU A 108 2.74 -2.67 -17.32
CA LEU A 108 3.51 -3.93 -17.21
C LEU A 108 2.74 -5.12 -17.76
N SER A 109 1.44 -5.23 -17.49
CA SER A 109 0.60 -6.30 -18.03
C SER A 109 0.58 -6.27 -19.57
N ARG A 110 0.48 -5.07 -20.16
CA ARG A 110 0.58 -4.92 -21.64
C ARG A 110 1.95 -5.32 -22.17
N LEU A 111 3.03 -4.94 -21.47
CA LEU A 111 4.38 -5.30 -21.88
C LEU A 111 4.59 -6.83 -21.84
N ILE A 112 4.12 -7.50 -20.81
CA ILE A 112 4.21 -8.96 -20.68
C ILE A 112 3.39 -9.65 -21.79
N ALA A 113 2.20 -9.13 -22.12
CA ALA A 113 1.36 -9.65 -23.19
C ALA A 113 2.03 -9.57 -24.57
N VAL A 114 2.95 -8.63 -24.81
CA VAL A 114 3.75 -8.57 -26.05
C VAL A 114 4.55 -9.87 -26.27
N ALA A 115 5.09 -10.45 -25.21
CA ALA A 115 5.91 -11.66 -25.30
C ALA A 115 5.15 -12.84 -25.95
N GLU A 116 3.82 -12.87 -25.89
CA GLU A 116 3.01 -13.90 -26.56
C GLU A 116 3.14 -13.86 -28.08
N ASN A 117 3.43 -12.69 -28.66
CA ASN A 117 3.63 -12.48 -30.09
C ASN A 117 5.09 -12.70 -30.54
N TYR A 118 6.02 -12.85 -29.57
CA TYR A 118 7.46 -12.98 -29.82
C TYR A 118 8.02 -14.25 -29.15
N PRO A 119 7.94 -15.43 -29.81
CA PRO A 119 8.35 -16.72 -29.21
C PRO A 119 9.81 -16.73 -28.71
N GLN A 120 10.69 -16.00 -29.39
CA GLN A 120 12.09 -15.89 -28.99
C GLN A 120 12.25 -15.12 -27.67
N LEU A 121 11.51 -14.03 -27.48
CA LEU A 121 11.45 -13.30 -26.20
C LEU A 121 10.87 -14.18 -25.09
N LYS A 122 9.76 -14.87 -25.38
CA LYS A 122 9.11 -15.75 -24.39
C LYS A 122 10.03 -16.89 -23.93
N SER A 123 10.92 -17.37 -24.79
CA SER A 123 11.91 -18.42 -24.46
C SER A 123 13.21 -17.89 -23.85
N ASP A 124 13.45 -16.57 -23.88
CA ASP A 124 14.65 -15.96 -23.32
C ASP A 124 14.75 -16.17 -21.81
N ALA A 125 15.91 -16.58 -21.32
CA ALA A 125 16.11 -16.92 -19.91
C ALA A 125 16.00 -15.68 -19.01
N ASN A 126 16.54 -14.54 -19.45
CA ASN A 126 16.50 -13.29 -18.67
C ASN A 126 15.05 -12.76 -18.57
N PHE A 127 14.28 -12.83 -19.68
CA PHE A 127 12.88 -12.42 -19.66
C PHE A 127 12.06 -13.27 -18.69
N ARG A 128 12.20 -14.58 -18.72
CA ARG A 128 11.49 -15.49 -17.80
C ARG A 128 11.86 -15.25 -16.33
N GLU A 129 13.15 -15.00 -16.07
CA GLU A 129 13.62 -14.67 -14.72
C GLU A 129 13.02 -13.36 -14.22
N LEU A 130 13.03 -12.30 -15.04
CA LEU A 130 12.45 -11.00 -14.71
C LEU A 130 10.93 -11.11 -14.51
N GLN A 131 10.25 -11.89 -15.32
CA GLN A 131 8.82 -12.17 -15.14
C GLN A 131 8.54 -12.85 -13.80
N ALA A 132 9.29 -13.90 -13.46
CA ALA A 132 9.15 -14.59 -12.18
C ALA A 132 9.45 -13.68 -10.98
N GLN A 133 10.45 -12.79 -11.10
CA GLN A 133 10.76 -11.80 -10.07
C GLN A 133 9.63 -10.76 -9.92
N LEU A 134 9.01 -10.32 -11.01
CA LEU A 134 7.85 -9.41 -10.99
C LEU A 134 6.65 -10.08 -10.32
N GLU A 135 6.29 -11.30 -10.72
CA GLU A 135 5.19 -12.07 -10.11
C GLU A 135 5.42 -12.28 -8.62
N GLY A 136 6.63 -12.66 -8.22
CA GLY A 136 7.01 -12.77 -6.82
C GLY A 136 6.94 -11.44 -6.06
N THR A 137 7.21 -10.32 -6.73
CA THR A 137 7.11 -8.98 -6.14
C THR A 137 5.65 -8.55 -5.99
N GLU A 138 4.77 -8.83 -6.98
CA GLU A 138 3.32 -8.58 -6.88
C GLU A 138 2.70 -9.34 -5.68
N ASN A 139 3.09 -10.60 -5.48
CA ASN A 139 2.64 -11.36 -4.31
C ASN A 139 3.10 -10.70 -2.99
N ARG A 140 4.34 -10.22 -2.93
CA ARG A 140 4.84 -9.51 -1.74
C ARG A 140 4.12 -8.17 -1.53
N ILE A 141 3.82 -7.43 -2.60
CA ILE A 141 3.01 -6.21 -2.54
C ILE A 141 1.63 -6.52 -1.95
N ALA A 142 0.97 -7.58 -2.41
CA ALA A 142 -0.33 -7.98 -1.88
C ALA A 142 -0.28 -8.30 -0.37
N VAL A 143 0.74 -9.05 0.07
CA VAL A 143 0.96 -9.36 1.49
C VAL A 143 1.24 -8.10 2.30
N ALA A 144 2.13 -7.22 1.83
CA ALA A 144 2.47 -5.97 2.52
C ALA A 144 1.24 -5.06 2.65
N ARG A 145 0.42 -4.93 1.60
CA ARG A 145 -0.84 -4.17 1.64
C ARG A 145 -1.82 -4.73 2.66
N ASN A 146 -1.98 -6.05 2.74
CA ASN A 146 -2.84 -6.69 3.73
C ASN A 146 -2.36 -6.41 5.16
N ARG A 147 -1.06 -6.45 5.43
CA ARG A 147 -0.48 -6.08 6.72
C ARG A 147 -0.74 -4.62 7.07
N PHE A 148 -0.59 -3.71 6.09
CA PHE A 148 -0.90 -2.29 6.29
C PHE A 148 -2.38 -2.07 6.62
N ILE A 149 -3.30 -2.70 5.89
CA ILE A 149 -4.75 -2.63 6.14
C ILE A 149 -5.07 -3.13 7.56
N GLN A 150 -4.44 -4.22 7.99
CA GLN A 150 -4.63 -4.76 9.32
C GLN A 150 -4.10 -3.80 10.40
N ALA A 151 -2.91 -3.25 10.23
CA ALA A 151 -2.32 -2.29 11.17
C ALA A 151 -3.20 -1.02 11.30
N VAL A 152 -3.71 -0.48 10.19
CA VAL A 152 -4.64 0.66 10.20
C VAL A 152 -5.94 0.30 10.93
N ARG A 153 -6.48 -0.90 10.72
CA ARG A 153 -7.70 -1.36 11.42
C ARG A 153 -7.47 -1.44 12.93
N GLU A 154 -6.36 -2.02 13.36
CA GLU A 154 -6.01 -2.16 14.78
C GLU A 154 -5.85 -0.78 15.42
N TYR A 155 -5.10 0.12 14.79
CA TYR A 155 -4.94 1.51 15.24
C TYR A 155 -6.29 2.24 15.34
N ASN A 156 -7.11 2.22 14.31
CA ASN A 156 -8.41 2.89 14.29
C ASN A 156 -9.38 2.31 15.33
N THR A 157 -9.30 1.01 15.59
CA THR A 157 -10.07 0.36 16.64
C THR A 157 -9.68 0.92 18.01
N GLU A 158 -8.38 1.00 18.29
CA GLU A 158 -7.87 1.53 19.56
C GLU A 158 -8.24 3.01 19.76
N VAL A 159 -8.09 3.84 18.71
CA VAL A 159 -8.51 5.27 18.74
C VAL A 159 -9.97 5.44 19.15
N ARG A 160 -10.85 4.49 18.80
CA ARG A 160 -12.30 4.55 19.09
C ARG A 160 -12.70 3.83 20.36
N SER A 161 -11.87 2.91 20.85
CA SER A 161 -12.20 2.07 22.01
C SER A 161 -12.08 2.84 23.33
N PHE A 162 -13.00 2.60 24.25
CA PHE A 162 -12.92 3.12 25.62
C PHE A 162 -11.95 2.23 26.44
N PRO A 163 -11.08 2.81 27.29
CA PRO A 163 -10.91 4.24 27.62
C PRO A 163 -9.95 5.00 26.68
N SER A 164 -9.26 4.34 25.74
CA SER A 164 -8.21 4.90 24.86
C SER A 164 -8.70 6.07 24.01
N ASN A 165 -10.00 6.11 23.68
CA ASN A 165 -10.60 7.20 22.92
C ASN A 165 -10.54 8.55 23.66
N LEU A 166 -10.48 8.56 24.98
CA LEU A 166 -10.29 9.79 25.76
C LEU A 166 -8.86 10.30 25.61
N THR A 167 -7.90 9.39 25.69
CA THR A 167 -6.48 9.67 25.44
C THR A 167 -6.25 10.12 24.00
N ALA A 168 -6.87 9.45 23.03
CA ALA A 168 -6.79 9.83 21.63
C ALA A 168 -7.25 11.27 21.38
N LYS A 169 -8.38 11.67 21.94
CA LYS A 169 -8.89 13.05 21.84
C LYS A 169 -7.97 14.07 22.51
N LEU A 170 -7.43 13.75 23.68
CA LEU A 170 -6.56 14.65 24.44
C LEU A 170 -5.24 14.93 23.74
N PHE A 171 -4.64 13.89 23.13
CA PHE A 171 -3.33 13.96 22.46
C PHE A 171 -3.42 14.11 20.93
N GLY A 172 -4.62 14.23 20.37
CA GLY A 172 -4.82 14.52 18.95
C GLY A 172 -4.62 13.33 18.01
N PHE A 173 -4.68 12.10 18.51
CA PHE A 173 -4.69 10.92 17.63
C PHE A 173 -6.00 10.85 16.85
N LYS A 174 -5.88 10.74 15.53
CA LYS A 174 -7.03 10.69 14.60
C LYS A 174 -7.05 9.36 13.88
N GLU A 175 -8.24 8.94 13.45
CA GLU A 175 -8.35 7.77 12.57
C GLU A 175 -7.55 7.98 11.28
N LYS A 176 -6.89 6.92 10.82
CA LYS A 176 -6.15 6.90 9.57
C LYS A 176 -7.03 6.40 8.43
N PRO A 177 -6.84 6.93 7.21
CA PRO A 177 -7.56 6.47 6.04
C PRO A 177 -7.22 5.00 5.76
N GLN A 178 -8.22 4.23 5.34
CA GLN A 178 -8.01 2.86 4.88
C GLN A 178 -7.54 2.89 3.42
N PHE A 179 -6.65 1.95 3.11
CA PHE A 179 -6.21 1.75 1.74
C PHE A 179 -7.30 0.98 0.98
N THR A 180 -8.04 1.68 0.11
CA THR A 180 -9.08 1.08 -0.73
C THR A 180 -8.53 0.79 -2.12
N VAL A 181 -9.04 -0.25 -2.78
CA VAL A 181 -8.74 -0.51 -4.19
C VAL A 181 -9.58 0.41 -5.07
N GLU A 182 -8.99 0.94 -6.15
CA GLU A 182 -9.63 1.93 -7.03
C GLU A 182 -10.99 1.51 -7.62
N ASN A 183 -11.26 0.22 -7.70
CA ASN A 183 -12.46 -0.33 -8.35
C ASN A 183 -13.39 -1.06 -7.39
N GLU A 184 -13.42 -0.70 -6.11
CA GLU A 184 -14.30 -1.36 -5.13
C GLU A 184 -15.77 -1.37 -5.59
N LYS A 185 -16.24 -0.28 -6.21
CA LYS A 185 -17.60 -0.18 -6.76
C LYS A 185 -17.83 -1.04 -8.02
N GLU A 186 -16.79 -1.34 -8.79
CA GLU A 186 -16.89 -2.21 -9.98
C GLU A 186 -16.72 -3.68 -9.61
N ILE A 187 -15.79 -3.98 -8.67
CA ILE A 187 -15.58 -5.33 -8.13
C ILE A 187 -16.82 -5.81 -7.36
N ALA A 188 -17.54 -4.91 -6.69
CA ALA A 188 -18.78 -5.22 -5.99
C ALA A 188 -19.97 -5.56 -6.93
N LYS A 189 -19.86 -5.26 -8.25
CA LYS A 189 -20.87 -5.67 -9.21
C LYS A 189 -20.55 -7.08 -9.72
N PRO A 190 -21.45 -8.05 -9.53
CA PRO A 190 -21.23 -9.37 -10.12
C PRO A 190 -21.10 -9.24 -11.64
N PRO A 191 -20.15 -9.98 -12.28
CA PRO A 191 -20.02 -9.96 -13.72
C PRO A 191 -21.34 -10.37 -14.36
N LYS A 192 -21.83 -9.56 -15.32
CA LYS A 192 -23.00 -9.95 -16.13
C LYS A 192 -22.55 -11.09 -17.05
N VAL A 193 -22.93 -12.29 -16.71
CA VAL A 193 -22.75 -13.45 -17.58
C VAL A 193 -23.95 -13.48 -18.53
N ASP A 194 -23.72 -13.13 -19.79
CA ASP A 194 -24.73 -13.23 -20.83
C ASP A 194 -24.60 -14.61 -21.50
N PHE A 195 -25.59 -15.45 -21.30
CA PHE A 195 -25.68 -16.78 -21.91
C PHE A 195 -26.54 -16.80 -23.20
N SER A 196 -26.92 -15.61 -23.71
CA SER A 196 -27.67 -15.54 -24.96
C SER A 196 -26.74 -15.81 -26.16
N LYS A 197 -26.80 -17.03 -26.70
CA LYS A 197 -26.42 -17.39 -28.05
C LYS A 197 -27.66 -17.76 -28.81
#